data_bcf454f19686b77001d8962565da7a92
#
_entry.id   bcf454f19686b77001d8962565da7a92
#
_cell.length_a   1.000
_cell.length_b   1.000
_cell.length_c   1.000
_cell.angle_alpha   90.00
_cell.angle_beta   90.00
_cell.angle_gamma   90.00
#
_symmetry.space_group_name_H-M   'P 1'
#
loop_
_entity.id
_entity.type
_entity.pdbx_description
1 polymer ?
#
loop_
_entity_poly.entity_id
_entity_poly.type
_entity_poly.pdbx_seq_one_letter_code
_entity_poly.pdbx_strand_id
1 'polypeptide(L)'
;VGGVHFYKSIKIETIKPNRLKIKNSFADKQLSGNRLNGGEVEVAWLHGAVAKNLKVEMQAKFLEQQTVFKKYEKYDFDDEVRKFYTEEVNVFSGKVNDLGKAKVAIQPKITSQAPGKLKMVFQTKAFENGGDFSTDVATATYSPYKTYVGIKAPEPNKYGLLETDKVNRYDIVTLDELGK
;
A
#
# COMPACT_ATOMS: atom_id res chain seq x y z
N VAL A 1 31.16 -3.93 39.67
CA VAL A 1 32.25 -3.69 38.75
C VAL A 1 31.87 -2.54 37.84
N GLY A 2 32.45 -1.32 38.07
CA GLY A 2 32.35 -0.15 37.18
C GLY A 2 30.92 0.37 36.93
N GLY A 3 30.57 1.51 37.56
CA GLY A 3 29.25 2.12 37.54
C GLY A 3 28.65 2.49 36.18
N VAL A 4 28.61 1.56 35.23
CA VAL A 4 27.93 1.75 33.94
C VAL A 4 26.47 1.29 34.09
N HIS A 5 25.55 2.23 34.03
CA HIS A 5 24.12 1.94 34.04
C HIS A 5 23.60 1.82 32.60
N PHE A 6 23.02 0.68 32.27
CA PHE A 6 22.34 0.46 30.98
C PHE A 6 20.84 0.63 31.18
N TYR A 7 20.26 1.54 30.44
CA TYR A 7 18.81 1.75 30.43
C TYR A 7 18.23 1.25 29.10
N LYS A 8 17.22 0.41 29.16
CA LYS A 8 16.45 -0.03 28.03
C LYS A 8 14.97 0.22 28.33
N SER A 9 14.35 1.11 27.58
CA SER A 9 12.89 1.27 27.65
C SER A 9 12.22 0.07 26.99
N ILE A 10 11.37 -0.61 27.73
CA ILE A 10 10.51 -1.69 27.22
C ILE A 10 9.10 -1.14 27.22
N LYS A 11 8.45 -1.12 26.04
CA LYS A 11 7.05 -0.78 25.92
C LYS A 11 6.23 -2.04 26.21
N ILE A 12 5.48 -2.02 27.32
CA ILE A 12 4.55 -3.09 27.67
C ILE A 12 3.18 -2.69 27.14
N GLU A 13 2.66 -3.47 26.20
CA GLU A 13 1.32 -3.28 25.65
C GLU A 13 0.44 -4.48 26.04
N THR A 14 -0.76 -4.18 26.49
CA THR A 14 -1.78 -5.22 26.70
C THR A 14 -2.39 -5.53 25.33
N ILE A 15 -2.16 -6.72 24.82
CA ILE A 15 -2.80 -7.19 23.60
C ILE A 15 -4.22 -7.63 23.97
N LYS A 16 -5.21 -6.81 23.59
CA LYS A 16 -6.62 -7.21 23.64
C LYS A 16 -6.95 -7.94 22.33
N PRO A 17 -7.55 -9.13 22.38
CA PRO A 17 -7.96 -9.81 21.17
C PRO A 17 -9.05 -9.00 20.44
N ASN A 18 -9.01 -9.03 19.11
CA ASN A 18 -10.07 -8.44 18.30
C ASN A 18 -11.42 -9.08 18.68
N ARG A 19 -12.43 -8.27 18.86
CA ARG A 19 -13.84 -8.69 19.07
C ARG A 19 -14.69 -8.43 17.84
N LEU A 20 -14.20 -7.58 16.95
CA LEU A 20 -14.82 -7.24 15.68
C LEU A 20 -14.01 -7.87 14.52
N LYS A 21 -14.72 -8.37 13.53
CA LYS A 21 -14.18 -8.77 12.23
C LYS A 21 -14.36 -7.58 11.29
N ILE A 22 -13.26 -7.12 10.71
CA ILE A 22 -13.24 -6.04 9.73
C ILE A 22 -12.90 -6.65 8.38
N LYS A 23 -13.60 -6.24 7.33
CA LYS A 23 -13.33 -6.64 5.96
C LYS A 23 -13.22 -5.37 5.10
N ASN A 24 -12.06 -5.19 4.50
CA ASN A 24 -11.79 -4.13 3.54
C ASN A 24 -11.95 -4.69 2.12
N SER A 25 -12.77 -4.06 1.31
CA SER A 25 -12.98 -4.43 -0.10
C SER A 25 -12.71 -3.23 -0.99
N PHE A 26 -11.89 -3.42 -2.02
CA PHE A 26 -11.59 -2.38 -3.00
C PHE A 26 -12.23 -2.76 -4.33
N ALA A 27 -12.78 -1.77 -5.04
CA ALA A 27 -13.41 -1.99 -6.34
C ALA A 27 -12.43 -2.55 -7.38
N ASP A 28 -11.16 -2.11 -7.28
CA ASP A 28 -10.09 -2.56 -8.15
C ASP A 28 -8.91 -3.14 -7.33
N LYS A 29 -8.24 -4.14 -7.88
CA LYS A 29 -7.01 -4.71 -7.28
C LYS A 29 -5.83 -3.74 -7.31
N GLN A 30 -5.86 -2.78 -8.22
CA GLN A 30 -4.88 -1.71 -8.34
C GLN A 30 -5.59 -0.37 -8.22
N LEU A 31 -5.15 0.42 -7.26
CA LEU A 31 -5.63 1.78 -7.04
C LEU A 31 -4.83 2.76 -7.91
N SER A 32 -5.50 3.76 -8.43
CA SER A 32 -4.90 4.78 -9.29
C SER A 32 -4.86 6.13 -8.58
N GLY A 33 -3.73 6.82 -8.65
CA GLY A 33 -3.59 8.21 -8.18
C GLY A 33 -4.33 9.23 -9.07
N ASN A 34 -4.75 8.78 -10.25
CA ASN A 34 -5.35 9.65 -11.27
C ASN A 34 -6.88 9.62 -11.30
N ARG A 35 -7.51 8.81 -10.47
CA ARG A 35 -8.97 8.67 -10.38
C ARG A 35 -9.41 8.42 -8.95
N LEU A 36 -10.70 8.65 -8.70
CA LEU A 36 -11.33 8.22 -7.46
C LEU A 36 -11.46 6.70 -7.45
N ASN A 37 -10.96 6.07 -6.40
CA ASN A 37 -11.08 4.63 -6.20
C ASN A 37 -12.16 4.36 -5.16
N GLY A 38 -13.05 3.43 -5.46
CA GLY A 38 -14.10 3.00 -4.54
C GLY A 38 -13.61 1.91 -3.60
N GLY A 39 -14.10 1.94 -2.37
CA GLY A 39 -13.91 0.89 -1.38
C GLY A 39 -15.13 0.74 -0.48
N GLU A 40 -15.20 -0.36 0.24
CA GLU A 40 -16.19 -0.63 1.28
C GLU A 40 -15.49 -1.26 2.48
N VAL A 41 -15.83 -0.77 3.65
CA VAL A 41 -15.48 -1.40 4.93
C VAL A 41 -16.75 -2.06 5.49
N GLU A 42 -16.64 -3.33 5.85
CA GLU A 42 -17.68 -4.08 6.54
C GLU A 42 -17.17 -4.49 7.91
N VAL A 43 -17.98 -4.28 8.94
CA VAL A 43 -17.67 -4.61 10.34
C VAL A 43 -18.77 -5.49 10.91
N ALA A 44 -18.39 -6.58 11.52
CA ALA A 44 -19.28 -7.49 12.22
C ALA A 44 -18.65 -7.95 13.53
N TRP A 45 -19.46 -8.34 14.50
CA TRP A 45 -18.97 -9.02 15.70
C TRP A 45 -18.47 -10.43 15.35
N LEU A 46 -17.47 -10.94 16.06
CA LEU A 46 -16.94 -12.28 15.81
C LEU A 46 -17.97 -13.40 15.93
N HIS A 47 -19.01 -13.20 16.73
CA HIS A 47 -20.13 -14.14 16.85
C HIS A 47 -21.18 -13.99 15.74
N GLY A 48 -20.90 -13.16 14.71
CA GLY A 48 -21.71 -13.03 13.49
C GLY A 48 -22.75 -11.92 13.50
N ALA A 49 -23.00 -11.25 14.63
CA ALA A 49 -23.94 -10.12 14.68
C ALA A 49 -23.37 -8.91 13.91
N VAL A 50 -24.26 -8.13 13.30
CA VAL A 50 -23.89 -6.88 12.60
C VAL A 50 -23.42 -5.83 13.62
N ALA A 51 -22.28 -5.22 13.36
CA ALA A 51 -21.75 -4.11 14.14
C ALA A 51 -22.33 -2.78 13.62
N LYS A 52 -23.42 -2.31 14.23
CA LYS A 52 -24.16 -1.12 13.77
C LYS A 52 -23.56 0.16 14.33
N ASN A 53 -23.49 1.19 13.50
CA ASN A 53 -23.17 2.57 13.91
C ASN A 53 -21.83 2.76 14.64
N LEU A 54 -20.90 1.78 14.52
CA LEU A 54 -19.59 1.86 15.12
C LEU A 54 -18.70 2.84 14.35
N LYS A 55 -17.84 3.56 15.08
CA LYS A 55 -16.83 4.43 14.51
C LYS A 55 -15.76 3.58 13.82
N VAL A 56 -15.34 4.00 12.62
CA VAL A 56 -14.27 3.39 11.85
C VAL A 56 -13.30 4.46 11.39
N GLU A 57 -12.02 4.18 11.53
CA GLU A 57 -10.93 4.98 10.99
C GLU A 57 -10.05 4.11 10.10
N MET A 58 -9.68 4.64 8.94
CA MET A 58 -8.76 3.97 8.01
C MET A 58 -7.62 4.92 7.68
N GLN A 59 -6.42 4.46 7.92
CA GLN A 59 -5.17 5.10 7.50
C GLN A 59 -4.50 4.24 6.46
N ALA A 60 -3.75 4.85 5.56
CA ALA A 60 -2.93 4.15 4.61
C ALA A 60 -1.49 4.63 4.66
N LYS A 61 -0.58 3.68 4.48
CA LYS A 61 0.85 3.90 4.41
C LYS A 61 1.34 3.48 3.04
N PHE A 62 2.13 4.35 2.41
CA PHE A 62 2.78 4.03 1.14
C PHE A 62 4.18 3.48 1.38
N LEU A 63 4.50 2.39 0.70
CA LEU A 63 5.80 1.74 0.71
C LEU A 63 6.28 1.57 -0.73
N GLU A 64 7.58 1.60 -0.94
CA GLU A 64 8.16 1.22 -2.23
C GLU A 64 7.77 -0.20 -2.61
N GLN A 65 7.54 -0.40 -3.90
CA GLN A 65 7.25 -1.69 -4.50
C GLN A 65 7.85 -1.69 -5.89
N GLN A 66 8.49 -2.78 -6.28
CA GLN A 66 8.94 -2.96 -7.65
C GLN A 66 7.76 -2.88 -8.62
N THR A 67 7.93 -2.12 -9.69
CA THR A 67 6.95 -2.00 -10.76
C THR A 67 7.09 -3.14 -11.74
N VAL A 68 6.17 -4.09 -11.69
CA VAL A 68 6.18 -5.25 -12.58
C VAL A 68 4.91 -5.26 -13.45
N PHE A 69 5.10 -5.46 -14.74
CA PHE A 69 4.03 -5.75 -15.69
C PHE A 69 4.24 -7.16 -16.27
N LYS A 70 3.28 -8.05 -16.07
CA LYS A 70 3.38 -9.48 -16.39
C LYS A 70 3.86 -9.81 -17.82
N LYS A 71 3.54 -8.97 -18.80
CA LYS A 71 4.00 -9.15 -20.19
C LYS A 71 5.41 -8.61 -20.44
N TYR A 72 5.97 -7.85 -19.49
CA TYR A 72 7.23 -7.11 -19.65
C TYR A 72 8.15 -7.33 -18.44
N GLU A 73 8.21 -8.56 -17.93
CA GLU A 73 9.00 -8.92 -16.74
C GLU A 73 10.51 -8.65 -16.87
N LYS A 74 11.02 -8.56 -18.12
CA LYS A 74 12.42 -8.27 -18.42
C LYS A 74 12.71 -6.75 -18.52
N TYR A 75 11.71 -5.91 -18.32
CA TYR A 75 11.85 -4.46 -18.38
C TYR A 75 11.89 -3.88 -16.98
N ASP A 76 12.74 -2.89 -16.79
CA ASP A 76 12.77 -2.07 -15.60
C ASP A 76 11.91 -0.82 -15.82
N PHE A 77 11.00 -0.55 -14.88
CA PHE A 77 10.05 0.55 -14.90
C PHE A 77 10.25 1.51 -13.74
N ASP A 78 11.16 1.24 -12.84
CA ASP A 78 11.40 2.03 -11.66
C ASP A 78 12.53 3.03 -11.89
N ASP A 79 12.40 4.23 -11.30
CA ASP A 79 13.45 5.24 -11.30
C ASP A 79 14.34 5.04 -10.07
N GLU A 80 15.46 4.36 -10.23
CA GLU A 80 16.40 4.03 -9.15
C GLU A 80 17.03 5.26 -8.47
N VAL A 81 17.00 6.42 -9.12
CA VAL A 81 17.53 7.66 -8.56
C VAL A 81 16.55 8.29 -7.57
N ARG A 82 15.26 8.03 -7.73
CA ARG A 82 14.23 8.55 -6.84
C ARG A 82 14.16 7.74 -5.56
N LYS A 83 14.34 8.42 -4.44
CA LYS A 83 14.11 7.85 -3.11
C LYS A 83 12.72 8.23 -2.64
N PHE A 84 11.93 7.26 -2.26
CA PHE A 84 10.61 7.47 -1.73
C PHE A 84 10.63 7.28 -0.20
N TYR A 85 10.20 8.30 0.51
CA TYR A 85 10.01 8.21 1.95
C TYR A 85 8.57 7.83 2.23
N THR A 86 8.40 6.89 3.13
CA THR A 86 7.08 6.43 3.55
C THR A 86 6.19 7.59 3.98
N GLU A 87 5.02 7.69 3.35
CA GLU A 87 3.99 8.66 3.69
C GLU A 87 2.78 7.94 4.30
N GLU A 88 2.16 8.58 5.29
CA GLU A 88 0.92 8.11 5.90
C GLU A 88 -0.19 9.13 5.63
N VAL A 89 -1.36 8.63 5.26
CA VAL A 89 -2.52 9.46 4.95
C VAL A 89 -3.77 8.92 5.65
N ASN A 90 -4.63 9.83 6.11
CA ASN A 90 -5.96 9.46 6.54
C ASN A 90 -6.84 9.23 5.31
N VAL A 91 -7.43 8.04 5.21
CA VAL A 91 -8.28 7.65 4.08
C VAL A 91 -9.75 7.84 4.41
N PHE A 92 -10.14 7.47 5.64
CA PHE A 92 -11.53 7.52 6.06
C PHE A 92 -11.64 7.70 7.58
N SER A 93 -12.61 8.51 7.99
CA SER A 93 -13.07 8.60 9.37
C SER A 93 -14.58 8.79 9.35
N GLY A 94 -15.31 7.86 9.92
CA GLY A 94 -16.78 7.87 9.89
C GLY A 94 -17.38 6.75 10.72
N LYS A 95 -18.64 6.40 10.41
CA LYS A 95 -19.34 5.29 11.05
C LYS A 95 -19.86 4.32 10.00
N VAL A 96 -19.90 3.04 10.33
CA VAL A 96 -20.67 2.07 9.56
C VAL A 96 -22.17 2.28 9.78
N ASN A 97 -22.95 1.94 8.78
CA ASN A 97 -24.42 2.04 8.82
C ASN A 97 -25.06 0.88 9.63
N ASP A 98 -26.38 0.78 9.60
CA ASP A 98 -27.13 -0.29 10.28
C ASP A 98 -26.87 -1.70 9.73
N LEU A 99 -26.26 -1.80 8.55
CA LEU A 99 -25.80 -3.06 7.95
C LEU A 99 -24.31 -3.36 8.27
N GLY A 100 -23.67 -2.53 9.10
CA GLY A 100 -22.25 -2.67 9.42
C GLY A 100 -21.32 -2.25 8.29
N LYS A 101 -21.76 -1.43 7.34
CA LYS A 101 -21.01 -1.07 6.13
C LYS A 101 -20.77 0.43 6.01
N ALA A 102 -19.62 0.79 5.46
CA ALA A 102 -19.30 2.16 5.07
C ALA A 102 -18.63 2.18 3.69
N LYS A 103 -19.10 3.05 2.80
CA LYS A 103 -18.42 3.32 1.54
C LYS A 103 -17.24 4.23 1.79
N VAL A 104 -16.11 3.92 1.18
CA VAL A 104 -14.87 4.67 1.31
C VAL A 104 -14.44 5.18 -0.06
N ALA A 105 -14.21 6.48 -0.14
CA ALA A 105 -13.63 7.12 -1.33
C ALA A 105 -12.12 7.25 -1.13
N ILE A 106 -11.33 6.57 -1.95
CA ILE A 106 -9.88 6.51 -1.81
C ILE A 106 -9.26 7.35 -2.92
N GLN A 107 -8.80 8.54 -2.57
CA GLN A 107 -8.07 9.43 -3.48
C GLN A 107 -6.88 10.05 -2.74
N PRO A 108 -5.92 9.22 -2.32
CA PRO A 108 -4.78 9.73 -1.61
C PRO A 108 -3.89 10.54 -2.56
N LYS A 109 -3.32 11.62 -2.04
CA LYS A 109 -2.28 12.38 -2.71
C LYS A 109 -0.97 12.11 -1.97
N ILE A 110 0.03 11.66 -2.71
CA ILE A 110 1.41 11.60 -2.22
C ILE A 110 2.08 12.94 -2.50
N THR A 111 2.96 13.36 -1.60
CA THR A 111 3.70 14.64 -1.72
C THR A 111 5.04 14.47 -2.41
N SER A 112 5.66 13.31 -2.26
CA SER A 112 6.92 12.94 -2.90
C SER A 112 6.72 12.25 -4.24
N GLN A 113 7.75 12.29 -5.08
CA GLN A 113 7.74 11.57 -6.34
C GLN A 113 8.10 10.11 -6.10
N ALA A 114 7.18 9.20 -6.49
CA ALA A 114 7.43 7.78 -6.39
C ALA A 114 8.43 7.29 -7.47
N PRO A 115 9.28 6.29 -7.16
CA PRO A 115 10.15 5.68 -8.18
C PRO A 115 9.34 4.93 -9.25
N GLY A 116 8.22 4.35 -8.88
CA GLY A 116 7.33 3.59 -9.73
C GLY A 116 5.99 3.36 -9.03
N LYS A 117 5.45 2.14 -9.13
CA LYS A 117 4.28 1.73 -8.35
C LYS A 117 4.62 1.64 -6.86
N LEU A 118 3.62 1.83 -6.03
CA LEU A 118 3.74 1.73 -4.58
C LEU A 118 2.82 0.64 -4.03
N LYS A 119 3.18 0.10 -2.89
CA LYS A 119 2.30 -0.72 -2.07
C LYS A 119 1.58 0.17 -1.07
N MET A 120 0.26 0.19 -1.10
CA MET A 120 -0.55 0.76 -0.03
C MET A 120 -0.85 -0.31 1.00
N VAL A 121 -0.58 0.02 2.26
CA VAL A 121 -0.95 -0.79 3.41
C VAL A 121 -2.00 -0.01 4.19
N PHE A 122 -3.22 -0.50 4.20
CA PHE A 122 -4.34 0.09 4.93
C PHE A 122 -4.41 -0.50 6.32
N GLN A 123 -4.46 0.35 7.33
CA GLN A 123 -4.81 -0.03 8.68
C GLN A 123 -6.20 0.52 8.99
N THR A 124 -7.13 -0.38 9.26
CA THR A 124 -8.51 -0.03 9.60
C THR A 124 -8.76 -0.37 11.06
N LYS A 125 -9.26 0.60 11.82
CA LYS A 125 -9.66 0.45 13.20
C LYS A 125 -11.17 0.61 13.30
N ALA A 126 -11.85 -0.35 13.92
CA ALA A 126 -13.27 -0.24 14.29
C ALA A 126 -13.38 -0.16 15.81
N PHE A 127 -14.09 0.86 16.30
CA PHE A 127 -14.17 1.19 17.72
C PHE A 127 -15.50 0.72 18.31
N GLU A 128 -15.43 0.05 19.44
CA GLU A 128 -16.58 -0.27 20.26
C GLU A 128 -17.02 0.94 21.08
N ASN A 129 -18.28 0.98 21.55
CA ASN A 129 -18.80 2.08 22.34
C ASN A 129 -18.02 2.34 23.65
N GLY A 130 -17.34 1.33 24.18
CA GLY A 130 -16.46 1.42 25.35
C GLY A 130 -15.05 1.96 25.06
N GLY A 131 -14.73 2.33 23.82
CA GLY A 131 -13.41 2.85 23.42
C GLY A 131 -12.38 1.78 23.03
N ASP A 132 -12.65 0.52 23.28
CA ASP A 132 -11.83 -0.58 22.74
C ASP A 132 -11.97 -0.62 21.21
N PHE A 133 -10.96 -1.13 20.53
CA PHE A 133 -11.00 -1.24 19.06
C PHE A 133 -10.40 -2.55 18.58
N SER A 134 -10.85 -2.98 17.44
CA SER A 134 -10.24 -4.06 16.65
C SER A 134 -9.55 -3.46 15.43
N THR A 135 -8.51 -4.11 14.96
CA THR A 135 -7.70 -3.65 13.82
C THR A 135 -7.63 -4.73 12.74
N ASP A 136 -7.70 -4.31 11.49
CA ASP A 136 -7.42 -5.13 10.31
C ASP A 136 -6.44 -4.42 9.38
N VAL A 137 -5.68 -5.22 8.62
CA VAL A 137 -4.69 -4.72 7.66
C VAL A 137 -4.99 -5.29 6.28
N ALA A 138 -5.14 -4.41 5.31
CA ALA A 138 -5.31 -4.77 3.91
C ALA A 138 -4.22 -4.12 3.07
N THR A 139 -3.94 -4.68 1.89
CA THR A 139 -2.95 -4.13 0.97
C THR A 139 -3.50 -4.01 -0.44
N ALA A 140 -3.04 -3.01 -1.17
CA ALA A 140 -3.31 -2.84 -2.60
C ALA A 140 -2.07 -2.27 -3.30
N THR A 141 -1.94 -2.53 -4.59
CA THR A 141 -0.98 -1.83 -5.44
C THR A 141 -1.55 -0.44 -5.76
N TYR A 142 -0.71 0.57 -5.69
CA TYR A 142 -1.05 1.95 -6.03
C TYR A 142 -0.21 2.43 -7.19
N SER A 143 -0.86 2.98 -8.21
CA SER A 143 -0.23 3.56 -9.40
C SER A 143 -0.31 5.09 -9.33
N PRO A 144 0.79 5.79 -9.00
CA PRO A 144 0.80 7.26 -8.96
C PRO A 144 0.78 7.87 -10.37
N TYR A 145 1.20 7.14 -11.38
CA TYR A 145 1.36 7.63 -12.75
C TYR A 145 0.35 6.99 -13.71
N LYS A 146 -0.05 7.76 -14.75
CA LYS A 146 -0.86 7.25 -15.86
C LYS A 146 -0.04 6.42 -16.84
N THR A 147 1.24 6.76 -16.98
CA THR A 147 2.15 6.20 -17.98
C THR A 147 3.44 5.77 -17.32
N TYR A 148 3.94 4.64 -17.74
CA TYR A 148 5.20 4.05 -17.32
C TYR A 148 6.08 3.82 -18.53
N VAL A 149 7.36 4.17 -18.43
CA VAL A 149 8.36 3.87 -19.44
C VAL A 149 9.23 2.73 -18.92
N GLY A 150 9.28 1.64 -19.66
CA GLY A 150 10.10 0.50 -19.32
C GLY A 150 11.32 0.42 -20.22
N ILE A 151 12.45 0.06 -19.66
CA ILE A 151 13.72 -0.13 -20.37
C ILE A 151 14.17 -1.56 -20.16
N LYS A 152 14.51 -2.23 -21.26
CA LYS A 152 15.16 -3.52 -21.22
C LYS A 152 16.58 -3.36 -21.75
N ALA A 153 17.54 -3.62 -20.89
CA ALA A 153 18.96 -3.60 -21.24
C ALA A 153 19.32 -4.82 -22.09
N PRO A 154 20.37 -4.71 -22.94
CA PRO A 154 20.95 -5.86 -23.64
C PRO A 154 21.51 -6.89 -22.63
N GLU A 155 21.55 -8.14 -23.03
CA GLU A 155 22.13 -9.22 -22.21
C GLU A 155 23.61 -8.93 -21.95
N PRO A 156 24.05 -8.87 -20.70
CA PRO A 156 25.45 -8.67 -20.37
C PRO A 156 26.28 -9.92 -20.68
N ASN A 157 27.60 -9.76 -20.80
CA ASN A 157 28.51 -10.88 -20.91
C ASN A 157 28.58 -11.69 -19.59
N LYS A 158 29.37 -12.78 -19.60
CA LYS A 158 29.54 -13.66 -18.42
C LYS A 158 30.06 -12.96 -17.14
N TYR A 159 30.55 -11.73 -17.25
CA TYR A 159 31.04 -10.91 -16.12
C TYR A 159 30.03 -9.83 -15.71
N GLY A 160 28.85 -9.82 -16.31
CA GLY A 160 27.82 -8.80 -16.00
C GLY A 160 28.08 -7.45 -16.69
N LEU A 161 28.98 -7.39 -17.71
CA LEU A 161 29.37 -6.14 -18.35
C LEU A 161 28.86 -6.10 -19.81
N LEU A 162 28.56 -4.90 -20.28
CA LEU A 162 28.34 -4.63 -21.69
C LEU A 162 29.67 -4.36 -22.39
N GLU A 163 29.84 -4.89 -23.59
CA GLU A 163 31.06 -4.73 -24.37
C GLU A 163 30.98 -3.42 -25.18
N THR A 164 32.00 -2.56 -25.10
CA THR A 164 32.02 -1.24 -25.73
C THR A 164 32.29 -1.28 -27.24
N ASP A 165 32.85 -2.39 -27.74
CA ASP A 165 33.14 -2.63 -29.14
C ASP A 165 31.98 -3.27 -29.93
N LYS A 166 30.86 -3.50 -29.25
CA LYS A 166 29.63 -4.07 -29.82
C LYS A 166 28.46 -3.07 -29.76
N VAL A 167 27.52 -3.25 -30.67
CA VAL A 167 26.25 -2.51 -30.62
C VAL A 167 25.42 -3.02 -29.48
N ASN A 168 25.21 -2.18 -28.49
CA ASN A 168 24.33 -2.47 -27.36
C ASN A 168 22.94 -1.88 -27.66
N ARG A 169 21.93 -2.74 -27.81
CA ARG A 169 20.57 -2.35 -28.17
C ARG A 169 19.70 -2.37 -26.90
N TYR A 170 19.08 -1.25 -26.58
CA TYR A 170 18.09 -1.12 -25.53
C TYR A 170 16.68 -1.12 -26.14
N ASP A 171 15.77 -1.90 -25.57
CA ASP A 171 14.36 -1.86 -25.94
C ASP A 171 13.62 -0.94 -24.98
N ILE A 172 12.80 -0.04 -25.52
CA ILE A 172 11.99 0.88 -24.73
C ILE A 172 10.52 0.63 -25.01
N VAL A 173 9.69 0.62 -23.96
CA VAL A 173 8.25 0.47 -24.06
C VAL A 173 7.55 1.51 -23.20
N THR A 174 6.41 1.99 -23.66
CA THR A 174 5.53 2.88 -22.88
C THR A 174 4.21 2.16 -22.66
N LEU A 175 3.79 2.10 -21.40
CA LEU A 175 2.59 1.40 -20.97
C LEU A 175 1.69 2.32 -20.12
N ASP A 176 0.40 2.04 -20.15
CA ASP A 176 -0.52 2.61 -19.15
C ASP A 176 -0.35 1.93 -17.78
N GLU A 177 -1.09 2.40 -16.78
CA GLU A 177 -1.05 1.86 -15.41
C GLU A 177 -1.46 0.36 -15.33
N LEU A 178 -2.17 -0.15 -16.35
CA LEU A 178 -2.62 -1.55 -16.44
C LEU A 178 -1.70 -2.44 -17.30
N GLY A 179 -0.64 -1.85 -17.89
CA GLY A 179 0.33 -2.59 -18.71
C GLY A 179 -0.11 -2.82 -20.15
N LYS A 180 -0.88 -1.89 -20.72
CA LYS A 180 -1.34 -1.89 -22.10
C LYS A 180 -0.58 -0.86 -22.91
#